data_79457c3ce84c0ce934607b8a36358c5a
#
_entry.id   79457c3ce84c0ce934607b8a36358c5a
#
_cell.length_a   1.000
_cell.length_b   1.000
_cell.length_c   1.000
_cell.angle_alpha   90.00
_cell.angle_beta   90.00
_cell.angle_gamma   90.00
#
_symmetry.space_group_name_H-M   'P 1'
#
loop_
_entity.id
_entity.type
_entity.pdbx_description
1 polymer ?
#
loop_
_entity_poly.entity_id
_entity_poly.type
_entity_poly.pdbx_seq_one_letter_code
_entity_poly.pdbx_strand_id
1 'polypeptide(L)'
;GKFVSLTTDDAVPPYAHVIFYLDDDRRLVFCDMRQFGRMQIFKDRPKELEKLAPEPLSADFTEEYFLNTLSRSGRPLKNLLLDQTRVLGLGNIYAVEALFLAGVSPLKAANTLSKPRARKLYQAIRDVLQEAIDAGSTLKIDLADGNSSYFGTSERFWRVYEREGEPCVRCGKRIRRVVQSNRSTYFCPGCQR
;
A
#
# COMPACT_ATOMS: atom_id res chain seq x y z
N GLY A 1 -10.90 4.41 -7.71
CA GLY A 1 -11.22 5.74 -8.18
C GLY A 1 -10.18 6.78 -7.79
N LYS A 2 -10.26 7.96 -8.37
CA LYS A 2 -9.39 9.11 -8.04
C LYS A 2 -10.23 10.38 -7.95
N PHE A 3 -9.76 11.34 -7.16
CA PHE A 3 -10.28 12.69 -7.20
C PHE A 3 -9.44 13.55 -8.14
N VAL A 4 -10.12 14.44 -8.88
CA VAL A 4 -9.51 15.46 -9.75
C VAL A 4 -10.10 16.80 -9.34
N SER A 5 -9.26 17.82 -9.13
CA SER A 5 -9.74 19.19 -8.93
C SER A 5 -9.75 19.91 -10.28
N LEU A 6 -10.81 20.61 -10.54
CA LEU A 6 -11.05 21.33 -11.78
C LEU A 6 -11.51 22.75 -11.45
N THR A 7 -11.26 23.68 -12.35
CA THR A 7 -11.94 24.99 -12.37
C THR A 7 -13.33 24.85 -12.98
N THR A 8 -14.16 25.86 -12.90
CA THR A 8 -15.52 25.87 -13.49
C THR A 8 -15.50 25.69 -15.01
N ASP A 9 -14.43 26.13 -15.68
CA ASP A 9 -14.30 26.12 -17.15
C ASP A 9 -13.69 24.83 -17.70
N ASP A 10 -13.11 23.99 -16.84
CA ASP A 10 -12.49 22.74 -17.27
C ASP A 10 -13.53 21.72 -17.72
N ALA A 11 -13.20 20.93 -18.74
CA ALA A 11 -14.06 19.82 -19.16
C ALA A 11 -14.08 18.70 -18.09
N VAL A 12 -15.27 18.14 -17.84
CA VAL A 12 -15.41 17.02 -16.92
C VAL A 12 -14.71 15.78 -17.51
N PRO A 13 -13.76 15.15 -16.78
CA PRO A 13 -13.01 14.02 -17.28
C PRO A 13 -13.90 12.77 -17.45
N PRO A 14 -13.46 11.78 -18.26
CA PRO A 14 -14.20 10.54 -18.42
C PRO A 14 -14.29 9.78 -17.08
N TYR A 15 -15.37 9.00 -16.94
CA TYR A 15 -15.67 8.20 -15.73
C TYR A 15 -15.88 9.03 -14.46
N ALA A 16 -16.31 10.30 -14.59
CA ALA A 16 -16.76 11.12 -13.47
C ALA A 16 -18.11 10.60 -12.96
N HIS A 17 -18.21 10.34 -11.66
CA HIS A 17 -19.42 9.84 -11.02
C HIS A 17 -20.01 10.75 -9.97
N VAL A 18 -19.16 11.54 -9.29
CA VAL A 18 -19.57 12.52 -8.29
C VAL A 18 -18.81 13.81 -8.52
N ILE A 19 -19.50 14.93 -8.46
CA ILE A 19 -18.93 16.27 -8.57
C ILE A 19 -19.32 17.05 -7.32
N PHE A 20 -18.31 17.54 -6.59
CA PHE A 20 -18.50 18.49 -5.50
C PHE A 20 -18.16 19.87 -6.01
N TYR A 21 -19.07 20.81 -5.82
CA TYR A 21 -18.86 22.22 -6.08
C TYR A 21 -18.33 22.85 -4.80
N LEU A 22 -17.20 23.53 -4.86
CA LEU A 22 -16.54 24.15 -3.73
C LEU A 22 -16.81 25.66 -3.73
N ASP A 23 -16.65 26.33 -2.59
CA ASP A 23 -16.96 27.75 -2.40
C ASP A 23 -15.99 28.69 -3.14
N ASP A 24 -14.85 28.16 -3.64
CA ASP A 24 -13.81 28.91 -4.34
C ASP A 24 -13.83 28.67 -5.86
N ASP A 25 -15.00 28.43 -6.43
CA ASP A 25 -15.24 28.18 -7.86
C ASP A 25 -14.50 26.95 -8.43
N ARG A 26 -13.99 26.06 -7.57
CA ARG A 26 -13.43 24.77 -7.96
C ARG A 26 -14.47 23.66 -7.89
N ARG A 27 -14.20 22.60 -8.64
CA ARG A 27 -14.94 21.35 -8.58
C ARG A 27 -14.00 20.21 -8.21
N LEU A 28 -14.39 19.42 -7.22
CA LEU A 28 -13.69 18.16 -6.90
C LEU A 28 -14.48 17.00 -7.51
N VAL A 29 -13.90 16.33 -8.49
CA VAL A 29 -14.56 15.29 -9.29
C VAL A 29 -14.02 13.92 -8.92
N PHE A 30 -14.91 12.99 -8.53
CA PHE A 30 -14.56 11.61 -8.30
C PHE A 30 -14.72 10.80 -9.59
N CYS A 31 -13.61 10.29 -10.12
CA CYS A 31 -13.55 9.47 -11.32
C CYS A 31 -13.22 8.02 -10.96
N ASP A 32 -14.01 7.06 -11.44
CA ASP A 32 -13.77 5.64 -11.20
C ASP A 32 -14.15 4.75 -12.40
N MET A 33 -13.17 4.46 -13.25
CA MET A 33 -13.36 3.64 -14.45
C MET A 33 -13.93 2.24 -14.14
N ARG A 34 -13.56 1.65 -13.00
CA ARG A 34 -14.01 0.29 -12.64
C ARG A 34 -15.29 0.25 -11.82
N GLN A 35 -15.79 1.40 -11.38
CA GLN A 35 -17.03 1.56 -10.61
C GLN A 35 -17.09 0.73 -9.30
N PHE A 36 -15.95 0.46 -8.67
CA PHE A 36 -15.90 -0.23 -7.38
C PHE A 36 -15.91 0.73 -6.19
N GLY A 37 -15.70 2.02 -6.45
CA GLY A 37 -15.73 3.05 -5.43
C GLY A 37 -17.11 3.15 -4.79
N ARG A 38 -17.11 3.37 -3.48
CA ARG A 38 -18.31 3.66 -2.71
C ARG A 38 -18.13 4.98 -2.01
N MET A 39 -19.17 5.80 -2.02
CA MET A 39 -19.18 7.07 -1.32
C MET A 39 -20.41 7.10 -0.44
N GLN A 40 -20.21 7.42 0.83
CA GLN A 40 -21.27 7.47 1.83
C GLN A 40 -21.05 8.70 2.71
N ILE A 41 -22.16 9.33 3.10
CA ILE A 41 -22.17 10.45 4.03
C ILE A 41 -22.68 9.93 5.36
N PHE A 42 -21.95 10.19 6.43
CA PHE A 42 -22.31 9.81 7.78
C PHE A 42 -22.44 11.07 8.64
N LYS A 43 -23.41 11.09 9.53
CA LYS A 43 -23.56 12.13 10.53
C LYS A 43 -22.44 12.04 11.58
N ASP A 44 -22.11 10.82 11.98
CA ASP A 44 -21.08 10.51 12.96
C ASP A 44 -20.03 9.58 12.34
N ARG A 45 -18.86 9.44 12.96
CA ARG A 45 -17.80 8.54 12.49
C ARG A 45 -18.32 7.11 12.42
N PRO A 46 -18.26 6.45 11.24
CA PRO A 46 -18.76 5.08 11.10
C PRO A 46 -17.92 4.09 11.91
N LYS A 47 -18.59 3.15 12.57
CA LYS A 47 -17.97 2.12 13.44
C LYS A 47 -16.98 1.21 12.68
N GLU A 48 -17.11 1.10 11.37
CA GLU A 48 -16.19 0.35 10.50
C GLU A 48 -14.77 0.94 10.56
N LEU A 49 -14.64 2.24 10.71
CA LEU A 49 -13.34 2.92 10.82
C LEU A 49 -12.67 2.66 12.18
N GLU A 50 -13.42 2.33 13.21
CA GLU A 50 -12.88 1.99 14.54
C GLU A 50 -12.14 0.65 14.55
N LYS A 51 -12.43 -0.21 13.57
CA LYS A 51 -11.80 -1.53 13.42
C LYS A 51 -10.48 -1.48 12.67
N LEU A 52 -10.13 -0.34 12.10
CA LEU A 52 -8.89 -0.18 11.38
C LEU A 52 -7.70 -0.20 12.33
N ALA A 53 -6.62 -0.82 11.88
CA ALA A 53 -5.36 -0.87 12.62
C ALA A 53 -4.67 0.50 12.65
N PRO A 54 -3.67 0.68 13.52
CA PRO A 54 -2.77 1.83 13.43
C PRO A 54 -2.04 1.90 12.09
N GLU A 55 -1.81 3.11 11.61
CA GLU A 55 -0.98 3.36 10.43
C GLU A 55 0.51 3.15 10.76
N PRO A 56 1.29 2.49 9.90
CA PRO A 56 2.68 2.13 10.18
C PRO A 56 3.61 3.30 10.53
N LEU A 57 3.30 4.51 10.09
CA LEU A 57 4.10 5.70 10.39
C LEU A 57 3.59 6.48 11.61
N SER A 58 2.42 6.11 12.17
CA SER A 58 1.90 6.73 13.39
C SER A 58 2.64 6.25 14.64
N ALA A 59 2.47 6.98 15.76
CA ALA A 59 2.99 6.60 17.07
C ALA A 59 2.30 5.35 17.64
N ASP A 60 1.04 5.10 17.25
CA ASP A 60 0.25 3.98 17.74
C ASP A 60 0.69 2.63 17.13
N PHE A 61 1.39 2.64 16.00
CA PHE A 61 1.98 1.44 15.41
C PHE A 61 3.32 1.14 16.11
N THR A 62 3.25 0.62 17.33
CA THR A 62 4.43 0.26 18.11
C THR A 62 5.01 -1.09 17.70
N GLU A 63 6.29 -1.32 18.01
CA GLU A 63 6.92 -2.64 17.84
C GLU A 63 6.14 -3.72 18.61
N GLU A 64 5.73 -3.43 19.83
CA GLU A 64 4.95 -4.34 20.68
C GLU A 64 3.63 -4.72 20.03
N TYR A 65 2.87 -3.72 19.54
CA TYR A 65 1.64 -3.96 18.79
C TYR A 65 1.88 -4.93 17.63
N PHE A 66 2.92 -4.68 16.83
CA PHE A 66 3.22 -5.49 15.66
C PHE A 66 3.64 -6.91 16.02
N LEU A 67 4.50 -7.09 17.00
CA LEU A 67 4.91 -8.40 17.50
C LEU A 67 3.72 -9.21 18.03
N ASN A 68 2.83 -8.58 18.78
CA ASN A 68 1.60 -9.20 19.27
C ASN A 68 0.67 -9.59 18.11
N THR A 69 0.55 -8.74 17.10
CA THR A 69 -0.25 -9.01 15.90
C THR A 69 0.27 -10.24 15.15
N LEU A 70 1.58 -10.36 14.98
CA LEU A 70 2.21 -11.52 14.31
C LEU A 70 2.00 -12.80 15.11
N SER A 71 2.23 -12.78 16.42
CA SER A 71 2.19 -13.97 17.28
C SER A 71 0.83 -14.65 17.32
N ARG A 72 -0.24 -13.88 17.11
CA ARG A 72 -1.64 -14.35 17.14
C ARG A 72 -2.16 -14.88 15.81
N SER A 73 -1.34 -14.96 14.77
CA SER A 73 -1.81 -15.31 13.44
C SER A 73 -0.97 -16.37 12.76
N GLY A 74 -1.58 -17.50 12.39
CA GLY A 74 -0.98 -18.52 11.55
C GLY A 74 -1.05 -18.22 10.04
N ARG A 75 -1.61 -17.08 9.62
CA ARG A 75 -1.73 -16.70 8.21
C ARG A 75 -0.36 -16.40 7.59
N PRO A 76 -0.18 -16.61 6.27
CA PRO A 76 1.01 -16.14 5.57
C PRO A 76 1.25 -14.65 5.82
N LEU A 77 2.49 -14.27 6.05
CA LEU A 77 2.89 -12.91 6.41
C LEU A 77 2.32 -11.86 5.46
N LYS A 78 2.44 -12.08 4.15
CA LYS A 78 1.91 -11.12 3.19
C LYS A 78 0.40 -10.89 3.36
N ASN A 79 -0.36 -11.98 3.57
CA ASN A 79 -1.82 -11.87 3.72
C ASN A 79 -2.20 -11.14 5.02
N LEU A 80 -1.42 -11.32 6.08
CA LEU A 80 -1.60 -10.58 7.32
C LEU A 80 -1.30 -9.09 7.11
N LEU A 81 -0.22 -8.75 6.42
CA LEU A 81 0.17 -7.36 6.15
C LEU A 81 -0.85 -6.60 5.29
N LEU A 82 -1.63 -7.30 4.46
CA LEU A 82 -2.69 -6.70 3.65
C LEU A 82 -4.02 -6.52 4.38
N ASP A 83 -4.15 -7.06 5.58
CA ASP A 83 -5.35 -6.94 6.40
C ASP A 83 -5.36 -5.58 7.11
N GLN A 84 -6.22 -4.68 6.65
CA GLN A 84 -6.31 -3.31 7.16
C GLN A 84 -6.76 -3.23 8.64
N THR A 85 -7.26 -4.32 9.20
CA THR A 85 -7.55 -4.45 10.63
C THR A 85 -6.31 -4.87 11.45
N ARG A 86 -5.18 -5.11 10.78
CA ARG A 86 -3.90 -5.54 11.39
C ARG A 86 -2.77 -4.55 11.08
N VAL A 87 -2.71 -4.04 9.85
CA VAL A 87 -1.77 -3.01 9.40
C VAL A 87 -2.50 -2.09 8.43
N LEU A 88 -2.81 -0.87 8.82
CA LEU A 88 -3.55 0.06 7.99
C LEU A 88 -2.66 0.65 6.88
N GLY A 89 -3.23 0.86 5.70
CA GLY A 89 -2.59 1.59 4.61
C GLY A 89 -1.54 0.81 3.81
N LEU A 90 -1.15 -0.40 4.25
CA LEU A 90 -0.17 -1.19 3.52
C LEU A 90 -0.82 -1.94 2.35
N GLY A 91 -0.41 -1.60 1.13
CA GLY A 91 -0.86 -2.25 -0.10
C GLY A 91 0.06 -3.37 -0.58
N ASN A 92 -0.34 -4.02 -1.69
CA ASN A 92 0.36 -5.19 -2.24
C ASN A 92 1.83 -4.92 -2.57
N ILE A 93 2.12 -3.77 -3.17
CA ILE A 93 3.46 -3.37 -3.59
C ILE A 93 4.37 -3.24 -2.37
N TYR A 94 3.99 -2.38 -1.43
CA TYR A 94 4.81 -2.09 -0.26
C TYR A 94 4.93 -3.29 0.69
N ALA A 95 3.92 -4.17 0.75
CA ALA A 95 4.01 -5.40 1.54
C ALA A 95 5.11 -6.34 1.01
N VAL A 96 5.22 -6.56 -0.30
CA VAL A 96 6.26 -7.44 -0.86
C VAL A 96 7.64 -6.79 -0.81
N GLU A 97 7.75 -5.48 -1.00
CA GLU A 97 9.00 -4.72 -0.87
C GLU A 97 9.53 -4.74 0.57
N ALA A 98 8.66 -4.52 1.56
CA ALA A 98 9.04 -4.60 2.98
C ALA A 98 9.50 -6.02 3.38
N LEU A 99 8.80 -7.06 2.91
CA LEU A 99 9.19 -8.44 3.14
C LEU A 99 10.55 -8.77 2.50
N PHE A 100 10.83 -8.22 1.31
CA PHE A 100 12.15 -8.35 0.68
C PHE A 100 13.24 -7.61 1.47
N LEU A 101 12.96 -6.39 1.89
CA LEU A 101 13.91 -5.59 2.67
C LEU A 101 14.29 -6.29 3.98
N ALA A 102 13.30 -6.87 4.67
CA ALA A 102 13.48 -7.66 5.89
C ALA A 102 14.10 -9.06 5.65
N GLY A 103 14.17 -9.53 4.42
CA GLY A 103 14.66 -10.87 4.08
C GLY A 103 13.69 -12.00 4.52
N VAL A 104 12.39 -11.72 4.60
CA VAL A 104 11.37 -12.64 5.10
C VAL A 104 10.49 -13.14 3.96
N SER A 105 10.26 -14.45 3.93
CA SER A 105 9.38 -15.06 2.93
C SER A 105 7.92 -14.60 3.11
N PRO A 106 7.25 -14.17 2.03
CA PRO A 106 5.83 -13.81 2.06
C PRO A 106 4.90 -14.98 2.38
N LEU A 107 5.40 -16.21 2.21
CA LEU A 107 4.66 -17.45 2.42
C LEU A 107 4.74 -17.95 3.87
N LYS A 108 5.68 -17.43 4.66
CA LYS A 108 5.92 -17.87 6.04
C LYS A 108 4.73 -17.51 6.92
N ALA A 109 4.32 -18.42 7.79
CA ALA A 109 3.28 -18.17 8.79
C ALA A 109 3.77 -17.10 9.79
N ALA A 110 2.91 -16.12 10.09
CA ALA A 110 3.29 -14.96 10.88
C ALA A 110 3.76 -15.31 12.29
N ASN A 111 3.07 -16.23 12.97
CA ASN A 111 3.42 -16.67 14.33
C ASN A 111 4.72 -17.50 14.41
N THR A 112 5.30 -17.92 13.29
CA THR A 112 6.58 -18.62 13.24
C THR A 112 7.77 -17.71 13.06
N LEU A 113 7.52 -16.39 12.92
CA LEU A 113 8.60 -15.43 12.73
C LEU A 113 9.28 -15.13 14.08
N SER A 114 10.60 -15.31 14.15
CA SER A 114 11.35 -14.98 15.37
C SER A 114 11.32 -13.48 15.67
N LYS A 115 11.36 -13.11 16.95
CA LYS A 115 11.32 -11.70 17.38
C LYS A 115 12.35 -10.81 16.66
N PRO A 116 13.64 -11.20 16.49
CA PRO A 116 14.59 -10.36 15.77
C PRO A 116 14.19 -10.11 14.31
N ARG A 117 13.63 -11.12 13.63
CA ARG A 117 13.16 -10.97 12.24
C ARG A 117 11.87 -10.16 12.15
N ALA A 118 10.99 -10.29 13.13
CA ALA A 118 9.79 -9.48 13.24
C ALA A 118 10.12 -7.99 13.43
N ARG A 119 11.13 -7.66 14.25
CA ARG A 119 11.66 -6.30 14.40
C ARG A 119 12.21 -5.74 13.09
N LYS A 120 12.97 -6.55 12.34
CA LYS A 120 13.45 -6.15 11.01
C LYS A 120 12.30 -5.88 10.05
N LEU A 121 11.23 -6.69 10.09
CA LEU A 121 10.06 -6.48 9.26
C LEU A 121 9.28 -5.22 9.67
N TYR A 122 9.13 -4.98 10.97
CA TYR A 122 8.53 -3.76 11.50
C TYR A 122 9.25 -2.51 10.96
N GLN A 123 10.57 -2.48 11.07
CA GLN A 123 11.36 -1.35 10.55
C GLN A 123 11.26 -1.26 9.02
N ALA A 124 11.38 -2.38 8.31
CA ALA A 124 11.30 -2.41 6.84
C ALA A 124 9.96 -1.90 6.29
N ILE A 125 8.85 -2.11 7.00
CA ILE A 125 7.54 -1.55 6.63
C ILE A 125 7.59 -0.02 6.68
N ARG A 126 8.14 0.53 7.76
CA ARG A 126 8.26 1.98 7.95
C ARG A 126 9.21 2.59 6.91
N ASP A 127 10.37 1.96 6.69
CA ASP A 127 11.37 2.42 5.74
C ASP A 127 10.82 2.49 4.32
N VAL A 128 10.14 1.43 3.85
CA VAL A 128 9.56 1.38 2.50
C VAL A 128 8.48 2.45 2.31
N LEU A 129 7.67 2.71 3.33
CA LEU A 129 6.64 3.76 3.27
C LEU A 129 7.26 5.15 3.31
N GLN A 130 8.29 5.37 4.14
CA GLN A 130 9.00 6.64 4.19
C GLN A 130 9.73 6.92 2.87
N GLU A 131 10.47 5.94 2.33
CA GLU A 131 11.06 6.04 0.98
C GLU A 131 10.02 6.40 -0.08
N ALA A 132 8.79 5.89 0.06
CA ALA A 132 7.69 6.20 -0.84
C ALA A 132 7.26 7.66 -0.76
N ILE A 133 7.17 8.19 0.44
CA ILE A 133 6.81 9.58 0.70
C ILE A 133 7.92 10.51 0.20
N ASP A 134 9.17 10.22 0.55
CA ASP A 134 10.32 11.05 0.20
C ASP A 134 10.54 11.12 -1.32
N ALA A 135 10.25 10.03 -2.04
CA ALA A 135 10.30 9.99 -3.50
C ALA A 135 9.13 10.73 -4.19
N GLY A 136 8.24 11.39 -3.43
CA GLY A 136 7.09 12.09 -3.99
C GLY A 136 6.04 11.19 -4.62
N SER A 137 6.08 9.89 -4.35
CA SER A 137 5.05 8.94 -4.81
C SER A 137 3.74 9.06 -4.03
N THR A 138 3.73 9.82 -2.95
CA THR A 138 2.53 10.40 -2.36
C THR A 138 2.26 11.69 -3.10
N LEU A 139 1.32 11.62 -4.00
CA LEU A 139 0.53 12.74 -4.50
C LEU A 139 1.09 14.14 -4.16
N LYS A 140 2.02 14.66 -4.94
CA LYS A 140 1.75 16.02 -5.39
C LYS A 140 0.48 15.83 -6.22
N ILE A 141 -0.66 16.06 -5.59
CA ILE A 141 -1.89 16.28 -6.32
C ILE A 141 -1.63 17.61 -7.04
N ASP A 142 -0.99 17.54 -8.18
CA ASP A 142 -1.11 18.62 -9.15
C ASP A 142 -2.54 18.50 -9.66
N LEU A 143 -3.40 19.22 -8.99
CA LEU A 143 -4.83 19.25 -9.28
C LEU A 143 -5.10 19.87 -10.65
N ALA A 144 -4.10 20.52 -11.25
CA ALA A 144 -4.18 21.16 -12.55
C ALA A 144 -3.87 20.21 -13.72
N ASP A 145 -3.05 19.17 -13.52
CA ASP A 145 -2.74 18.21 -14.56
C ASP A 145 -3.70 17.01 -14.49
N GLY A 146 -4.79 17.04 -15.26
CA GLY A 146 -5.76 15.95 -15.41
C GLY A 146 -5.16 14.60 -15.85
N ASN A 147 -3.85 14.54 -15.94
CA ASN A 147 -3.05 13.39 -16.38
C ASN A 147 -2.17 12.79 -15.26
N SER A 148 -2.34 13.19 -14.01
CA SER A 148 -1.61 12.56 -12.92
C SER A 148 -2.06 11.10 -12.78
N SER A 149 -1.28 10.19 -13.36
CA SER A 149 -1.42 8.76 -13.06
C SER A 149 -1.25 8.56 -11.57
N TYR A 150 -2.16 7.81 -10.97
CA TYR A 150 -2.30 7.57 -9.52
C TYR A 150 -1.08 6.89 -8.87
N PHE A 151 -0.14 6.49 -9.67
CA PHE A 151 1.18 6.00 -9.30
C PHE A 151 2.16 6.97 -9.94
N GLY A 152 2.82 7.77 -9.12
CA GLY A 152 3.81 8.70 -9.59
C GLY A 152 4.69 8.03 -10.64
N THR A 153 4.81 8.65 -11.79
CA THR A 153 5.62 8.21 -12.92
C THR A 153 7.12 8.41 -12.68
N SER A 154 7.55 8.61 -11.41
CA SER A 154 8.96 8.51 -11.11
C SER A 154 9.37 7.06 -11.38
N GLU A 155 10.45 6.86 -12.13
CA GLU A 155 11.12 5.59 -12.42
C GLU A 155 11.53 4.89 -11.12
N ARG A 156 10.53 4.37 -10.40
CA ARG A 156 10.75 3.73 -9.13
C ARG A 156 11.17 2.29 -9.38
N PHE A 157 12.43 2.02 -9.21
CA PHE A 157 12.95 0.66 -9.26
C PHE A 157 12.46 -0.13 -8.05
N TRP A 158 11.43 -0.97 -8.29
CA TRP A 158 11.03 -1.96 -7.32
C TRP A 158 12.13 -3.01 -7.15
N ARG A 159 12.29 -3.52 -5.94
CA ARG A 159 13.29 -4.54 -5.64
C ARG A 159 12.83 -5.92 -6.08
N VAL A 160 11.54 -6.19 -5.98
CA VAL A 160 10.92 -7.48 -6.37
C VAL A 160 9.59 -7.33 -7.10
N TYR A 161 8.81 -6.26 -6.85
CA TYR A 161 7.49 -6.09 -7.43
C TYR A 161 7.57 -5.97 -8.96
N GLU A 162 6.73 -6.76 -9.68
CA GLU A 162 6.69 -6.85 -11.15
C GLU A 162 7.99 -7.29 -11.82
N ARG A 163 8.93 -7.91 -11.08
CA ARG A 163 10.23 -8.33 -11.58
C ARG A 163 10.36 -9.86 -11.68
N GLU A 164 9.26 -10.56 -12.02
CA GLU A 164 9.29 -12.01 -12.20
C GLU A 164 10.33 -12.42 -13.25
N GLY A 165 11.18 -13.38 -12.93
CA GLY A 165 12.24 -13.88 -13.82
C GLY A 165 13.50 -13.02 -13.88
N GLU A 166 13.47 -11.78 -13.39
CA GLU A 166 14.63 -10.91 -13.35
C GLU A 166 15.61 -11.30 -12.24
N PRO A 167 16.89 -10.92 -12.35
CA PRO A 167 17.87 -11.16 -11.30
C PRO A 167 17.56 -10.31 -10.07
N CYS A 168 17.66 -10.93 -8.90
CA CYS A 168 17.56 -10.24 -7.61
C CYS A 168 18.72 -9.25 -7.44
N VAL A 169 18.40 -8.01 -7.05
CA VAL A 169 19.38 -6.94 -6.82
C VAL A 169 20.40 -7.24 -5.72
N ARG A 170 20.11 -8.22 -4.82
CA ARG A 170 21.03 -8.61 -3.72
C ARG A 170 21.88 -9.84 -4.02
N CYS A 171 21.29 -10.87 -4.68
CA CYS A 171 21.96 -12.15 -4.81
C CYS A 171 21.95 -12.74 -6.23
N GLY A 172 21.41 -12.05 -7.21
CA GLY A 172 21.34 -12.48 -8.62
C GLY A 172 20.36 -13.62 -8.91
N LYS A 173 19.79 -14.30 -7.90
CA LYS A 173 18.79 -15.37 -8.15
C LYS A 173 17.53 -14.78 -8.75
N ARG A 174 16.88 -15.54 -9.62
CA ARG A 174 15.65 -15.09 -10.29
C ARG A 174 14.52 -14.85 -9.28
N ILE A 175 13.86 -13.71 -9.38
CA ILE A 175 12.65 -13.37 -8.63
C ILE A 175 11.54 -14.34 -9.06
N ARG A 176 10.80 -14.85 -8.08
CA ARG A 176 9.65 -15.73 -8.29
C ARG A 176 8.35 -14.96 -8.05
N ARG A 177 7.33 -15.40 -8.76
CA ARG A 177 5.95 -14.95 -8.57
C ARG A 177 5.09 -16.15 -8.15
N VAL A 178 4.20 -15.91 -7.18
CA VAL A 178 3.10 -16.82 -6.82
C VAL A 178 1.82 -16.00 -6.63
N VAL A 179 0.68 -16.66 -6.59
CA VAL A 179 -0.60 -16.00 -6.31
C VAL A 179 -1.01 -16.32 -4.87
N GLN A 180 -1.28 -15.28 -4.07
CA GLN A 180 -1.85 -15.37 -2.72
C GLN A 180 -3.08 -14.49 -2.62
N SER A 181 -4.22 -15.06 -2.23
CA SER A 181 -5.51 -14.33 -2.10
C SER A 181 -5.81 -13.44 -3.33
N ASN A 182 -5.76 -14.04 -4.52
CA ASN A 182 -6.01 -13.39 -5.82
C ASN A 182 -5.08 -12.21 -6.16
N ARG A 183 -3.91 -12.10 -5.50
CA ARG A 183 -2.92 -11.06 -5.77
C ARG A 183 -1.55 -11.65 -6.04
N SER A 184 -0.85 -11.12 -7.03
CA SER A 184 0.54 -11.49 -7.32
C SER A 184 1.45 -11.17 -6.13
N THR A 185 2.34 -12.09 -5.83
CA THR A 185 3.34 -11.99 -4.77
C THR A 185 4.70 -12.28 -5.37
N TYR A 186 5.57 -11.28 -5.38
CA TYR A 186 6.92 -11.37 -5.92
C TYR A 186 7.92 -11.48 -4.77
N PHE A 187 8.91 -12.35 -4.90
CA PHE A 187 9.93 -12.53 -3.87
C PHE A 187 11.20 -13.20 -4.41
N CYS A 188 12.32 -12.98 -3.74
CA CYS A 188 13.56 -13.67 -4.03
C CYS A 188 13.70 -14.93 -3.16
N PRO A 189 13.73 -16.16 -3.74
CA PRO A 189 13.85 -17.40 -2.96
C PRO A 189 15.24 -17.57 -2.31
N GLY A 190 16.21 -16.77 -2.70
CA GLY A 190 17.55 -16.77 -2.09
C GLY A 190 17.66 -15.89 -0.86
N CYS A 191 17.07 -14.71 -0.90
CA CYS A 191 17.16 -13.71 0.18
C CYS A 191 16.05 -13.84 1.22
N GLN A 192 14.86 -14.30 0.84
CA GLN A 192 13.68 -14.36 1.68
C GLN A 192 13.39 -15.79 2.14
N ARG A 193 13.66 -16.07 3.42
CA ARG A 193 13.52 -17.40 4.03
C ARG A 193 12.55 -17.39 5.20
#